data_adb03742d3287c944ac7c63fb3649fdf
#
_entry.id   adb03742d3287c944ac7c63fb3649fdf
#
_cell.length_a   1.000
_cell.length_b   1.000
_cell.length_c   1.000
_cell.angle_alpha   90.00
_cell.angle_beta   90.00
_cell.angle_gamma   90.00
#
_symmetry.space_group_name_H-M   'P 1'
#
loop_
_entity.id
_entity.type
_entity.pdbx_description
1 polymer ?
#
loop_
_entity_poly.entity_id
_entity_poly.type
_entity_poly.pdbx_seq_one_letter_code
_entity_poly.pdbx_strand_id
1 'polypeptide(L)'
;MDYRSLYDLWCEKVSDAELRADLEAMSESDEAIEDAFYRTLEFGTAGLRGVLGAGTNRMNIHTVGQATQGIANYIKHNAQDSKPGTVAICYDSRINSELFAHTAASVLAANGITSYVYPRLEPTPALSFATRYLGCAMGINVTASHNPSQYNGYKAYGPDGCQIASDMADAITECIEQVDIFDDVQSMSFEQAQERGLVAVSYTHLRA
;
A
#
# COMPACT_ATOMS: atom_id res chain seq x y z
N MET A 1 -16.95 -12.79 8.63
CA MET A 1 -17.08 -12.08 9.91
C MET A 1 -18.05 -10.94 9.67
N ASP A 2 -18.99 -10.63 10.58
CA ASP A 2 -19.84 -9.45 10.43
C ASP A 2 -19.08 -8.17 10.79
N TYR A 3 -19.61 -7.02 10.42
CA TYR A 3 -18.92 -5.72 10.57
C TYR A 3 -18.64 -5.36 12.04
N ARG A 4 -19.48 -5.78 12.98
CA ARG A 4 -19.27 -5.53 14.42
C ARG A 4 -18.12 -6.37 14.97
N SER A 5 -18.06 -7.65 14.60
CA SER A 5 -16.94 -8.51 14.98
C SER A 5 -15.61 -8.03 14.40
N LEU A 6 -15.62 -7.45 13.19
CA LEU A 6 -14.44 -6.81 12.61
C LEU A 6 -14.03 -5.56 13.39
N TYR A 7 -14.99 -4.70 13.76
CA TYR A 7 -14.74 -3.53 14.59
C TYR A 7 -14.10 -3.91 15.93
N ASP A 8 -14.66 -4.91 16.63
CA ASP A 8 -14.15 -5.38 17.91
C ASP A 8 -12.71 -5.91 17.79
N LEU A 9 -12.43 -6.67 16.73
CA LEU A 9 -11.08 -7.16 16.42
C LEU A 9 -10.10 -5.99 16.17
N TRP A 10 -10.54 -4.95 15.44
CA TRP A 10 -9.72 -3.76 15.21
C TRP A 10 -9.44 -2.99 16.49
N CYS A 11 -10.41 -2.86 17.38
CA CYS A 11 -10.21 -2.25 18.70
C CYS A 11 -9.18 -3.01 19.54
N GLU A 12 -9.08 -4.33 19.41
CA GLU A 12 -8.10 -5.16 20.09
C GLU A 12 -6.71 -5.06 19.45
N LYS A 13 -6.61 -5.15 18.12
CA LYS A 13 -5.35 -5.32 17.39
C LYS A 13 -4.65 -4.00 17.05
N VAL A 14 -5.38 -2.92 16.80
CA VAL A 14 -4.80 -1.64 16.35
C VAL A 14 -4.10 -0.93 17.50
N SER A 15 -2.84 -0.58 17.31
CA SER A 15 -2.00 0.18 18.26
C SER A 15 -1.73 1.62 17.83
N ASP A 16 -1.96 1.96 16.55
CA ASP A 16 -1.76 3.32 16.04
C ASP A 16 -2.73 4.31 16.71
N ALA A 17 -2.20 5.44 17.18
CA ALA A 17 -2.96 6.38 17.99
C ALA A 17 -4.09 7.10 17.23
N GLU A 18 -3.85 7.43 15.94
CA GLU A 18 -4.86 8.11 15.12
C GLU A 18 -5.99 7.14 14.79
N LEU A 19 -5.67 5.92 14.39
CA LEU A 19 -6.69 4.91 14.09
C LEU A 19 -7.47 4.49 15.35
N ARG A 20 -6.84 4.46 16.53
CA ARG A 20 -7.55 4.23 17.80
C ARG A 20 -8.53 5.34 18.12
N ALA A 21 -8.14 6.59 17.89
CA ALA A 21 -9.04 7.73 18.07
C ALA A 21 -10.25 7.66 17.10
N ASP A 22 -10.05 7.24 15.87
CA ASP A 22 -11.13 7.01 14.90
C ASP A 22 -12.08 5.90 15.38
N LEU A 23 -11.54 4.77 15.87
CA LEU A 23 -12.34 3.66 16.39
C LEU A 23 -13.17 4.10 17.61
N GLU A 24 -12.58 4.88 18.52
CA GLU A 24 -13.29 5.43 19.68
C GLU A 24 -14.38 6.40 19.25
N ALA A 25 -14.13 7.29 18.29
CA ALA A 25 -15.09 8.26 17.80
C ALA A 25 -16.32 7.61 17.15
N MET A 26 -16.19 6.45 16.51
CA MET A 26 -17.32 5.74 15.90
C MET A 26 -18.05 4.79 16.86
N SER A 27 -17.56 4.59 18.09
CA SER A 27 -18.05 3.55 19.03
C SER A 27 -19.54 3.62 19.35
N GLU A 28 -20.13 4.81 19.38
CA GLU A 28 -21.54 5.03 19.69
C GLU A 28 -22.45 5.06 18.44
N SER A 29 -21.90 4.93 17.23
CA SER A 29 -22.64 5.00 15.98
C SER A 29 -22.53 3.70 15.19
N ASP A 30 -23.60 2.90 15.22
CA ASP A 30 -23.69 1.66 14.46
C ASP A 30 -23.53 1.90 12.94
N GLU A 31 -24.11 2.97 12.43
CA GLU A 31 -23.99 3.38 11.03
C GLU A 31 -22.52 3.70 10.65
N ALA A 32 -21.77 4.37 11.53
CA ALA A 32 -20.37 4.68 11.29
C ALA A 32 -19.51 3.41 11.30
N ILE A 33 -19.77 2.48 12.22
CA ILE A 33 -19.10 1.19 12.30
C ILE A 33 -19.42 0.37 11.04
N GLU A 34 -20.69 0.27 10.66
CA GLU A 34 -21.09 -0.45 9.44
C GLU A 34 -20.39 0.14 8.22
N ASP A 35 -20.42 1.47 8.00
CA ASP A 35 -19.77 2.13 6.86
C ASP A 35 -18.26 1.88 6.80
N ALA A 36 -17.59 1.77 7.94
CA ALA A 36 -16.16 1.50 8.02
C ALA A 36 -15.80 0.02 7.79
N PHE A 37 -16.71 -0.93 8.07
CA PHE A 37 -16.39 -2.36 8.15
C PHE A 37 -17.28 -3.29 7.33
N TYR A 38 -18.34 -2.80 6.63
CA TYR A 38 -19.28 -3.65 5.90
C TYR A 38 -18.64 -4.41 4.72
N ARG A 39 -17.47 -3.95 4.28
CA ARG A 39 -16.66 -4.59 3.22
C ARG A 39 -15.18 -4.27 3.39
N THR A 40 -14.35 -4.94 2.59
CA THR A 40 -12.96 -4.58 2.40
C THR A 40 -12.82 -3.69 1.18
N LEU A 41 -11.82 -2.77 1.16
CA LEU A 41 -11.49 -2.01 -0.03
C LEU A 41 -11.11 -2.96 -1.17
N GLU A 42 -11.78 -2.81 -2.30
CA GLU A 42 -11.50 -3.60 -3.50
C GLU A 42 -10.21 -3.11 -4.16
N PHE A 43 -9.33 -4.05 -4.47
CA PHE A 43 -8.17 -3.80 -5.31
C PHE A 43 -8.52 -4.17 -6.76
N GLY A 44 -8.28 -3.25 -7.69
CA GLY A 44 -8.54 -3.48 -9.10
C GLY A 44 -7.50 -2.78 -9.98
N THR A 45 -7.79 -2.61 -11.26
CA THR A 45 -6.89 -1.91 -12.21
C THR A 45 -6.55 -0.49 -11.77
N ALA A 46 -7.41 0.16 -10.97
CA ALA A 46 -7.15 1.46 -10.35
C ALA A 46 -6.38 1.36 -9.01
N GLY A 47 -6.04 0.15 -8.54
CA GLY A 47 -5.51 -0.09 -7.21
C GLY A 47 -6.56 0.08 -6.12
N LEU A 48 -6.15 0.46 -4.90
CA LEU A 48 -7.08 0.82 -3.82
C LEU A 48 -7.45 2.31 -3.89
N ARG A 49 -8.66 2.64 -3.46
CA ARG A 49 -9.11 4.01 -3.22
C ARG A 49 -10.19 4.04 -2.15
N GLY A 50 -10.04 4.91 -1.17
CA GLY A 50 -11.02 5.05 -0.10
C GLY A 50 -10.86 6.35 0.69
N VAL A 51 -11.80 6.59 1.58
CA VAL A 51 -11.70 7.61 2.62
C VAL A 51 -10.63 7.18 3.62
N LEU A 52 -9.87 8.14 4.15
CA LEU A 52 -8.90 7.93 5.23
C LEU A 52 -9.62 7.56 6.53
N GLY A 53 -9.03 6.69 7.34
CA GLY A 53 -9.52 6.36 8.68
C GLY A 53 -9.40 4.89 9.05
N ALA A 54 -9.90 4.52 10.21
CA ALA A 54 -9.93 3.15 10.70
C ALA A 54 -11.02 2.32 10.01
N GLY A 55 -10.71 1.05 9.71
CA GLY A 55 -11.65 0.10 9.11
C GLY A 55 -11.14 -0.56 7.84
N THR A 56 -11.78 -1.68 7.49
CA THR A 56 -11.44 -2.45 6.28
C THR A 56 -11.89 -1.75 5.00
N ASN A 57 -12.91 -0.88 5.06
CA ASN A 57 -13.40 -0.06 3.95
C ASN A 57 -12.78 1.36 3.97
N ARG A 58 -11.58 1.51 4.53
CA ARG A 58 -10.84 2.77 4.67
C ARG A 58 -9.39 2.62 4.21
N MET A 59 -8.81 3.75 3.76
CA MET A 59 -7.38 3.85 3.50
C MET A 59 -6.63 4.12 4.82
N ASN A 60 -5.80 3.20 5.23
CA ASN A 60 -4.95 3.29 6.42
C ASN A 60 -3.71 2.40 6.27
N ILE A 61 -2.83 2.41 7.28
CA ILE A 61 -1.58 1.64 7.26
C ILE A 61 -1.81 0.13 7.17
N HIS A 62 -2.90 -0.40 7.71
CA HIS A 62 -3.22 -1.83 7.68
C HIS A 62 -3.71 -2.26 6.29
N THR A 63 -4.64 -1.51 5.68
CA THR A 63 -5.15 -1.82 4.32
C THR A 63 -4.06 -1.64 3.26
N VAL A 64 -3.19 -0.63 3.40
CA VAL A 64 -2.00 -0.45 2.55
C VAL A 64 -0.99 -1.57 2.79
N GLY A 65 -0.76 -1.96 4.04
CA GLY A 65 0.12 -3.07 4.41
C GLY A 65 -0.35 -4.38 3.78
N GLN A 66 -1.64 -4.72 3.92
CA GLN A 66 -2.24 -5.92 3.34
C GLN A 66 -2.09 -5.96 1.81
N ALA A 67 -2.42 -4.85 1.13
CA ALA A 67 -2.27 -4.77 -0.32
C ALA A 67 -0.81 -4.92 -0.75
N THR A 68 0.12 -4.31 0.00
CA THR A 68 1.55 -4.41 -0.30
C THR A 68 2.09 -5.83 -0.05
N GLN A 69 1.61 -6.52 0.99
CA GLN A 69 1.95 -7.93 1.22
C GLN A 69 1.46 -8.81 0.08
N GLY A 70 0.24 -8.60 -0.42
CA GLY A 70 -0.27 -9.29 -1.61
C GLY A 70 0.57 -9.03 -2.85
N ILE A 71 0.97 -7.78 -3.09
CA ILE A 71 1.92 -7.43 -4.18
C ILE A 71 3.27 -8.12 -3.98
N ALA A 72 3.81 -8.16 -2.77
CA ALA A 72 5.06 -8.85 -2.47
C ALA A 72 4.96 -10.36 -2.77
N ASN A 73 3.85 -10.99 -2.41
CA ASN A 73 3.58 -12.38 -2.72
C ASN A 73 3.50 -12.60 -4.23
N TYR A 74 2.76 -11.74 -4.95
CA TYR A 74 2.68 -11.79 -6.41
C TYR A 74 4.05 -11.68 -7.09
N ILE A 75 4.89 -10.72 -6.66
CA ILE A 75 6.24 -10.53 -7.20
C ILE A 75 7.10 -11.79 -6.95
N LYS A 76 7.03 -12.38 -5.76
CA LYS A 76 7.77 -13.59 -5.41
C LYS A 76 7.33 -14.80 -6.25
N HIS A 77 6.02 -14.98 -6.47
CA HIS A 77 5.48 -16.08 -7.27
C HIS A 77 5.90 -15.97 -8.74
N ASN A 78 6.08 -14.75 -9.25
CA ASN A 78 6.47 -14.49 -10.64
C ASN A 78 7.96 -14.19 -10.82
N ALA A 79 8.78 -14.29 -9.76
CA ALA A 79 10.21 -14.03 -9.81
C ALA A 79 10.93 -15.00 -10.73
N GLN A 80 11.68 -14.46 -11.71
CA GLN A 80 12.62 -15.23 -12.51
C GLN A 80 13.95 -15.35 -11.76
N ASP A 81 14.63 -16.48 -11.88
CA ASP A 81 15.96 -16.73 -11.30
C ASP A 81 16.05 -16.59 -9.77
N SER A 82 14.97 -16.84 -9.05
CA SER A 82 14.89 -16.76 -7.58
C SER A 82 15.32 -15.40 -6.99
N LYS A 83 15.36 -14.33 -7.78
CA LYS A 83 15.60 -12.97 -7.31
C LYS A 83 14.29 -12.19 -7.33
N PRO A 84 13.82 -11.70 -6.18
CA PRO A 84 12.68 -10.80 -6.16
C PRO A 84 13.03 -9.53 -6.96
N GLY A 85 12.06 -9.06 -7.74
CA GLY A 85 12.19 -7.80 -8.47
C GLY A 85 12.34 -6.60 -7.52
N THR A 86 12.55 -5.42 -8.10
CA THR A 86 12.54 -4.14 -7.37
C THR A 86 11.23 -3.40 -7.61
N VAL A 87 10.89 -2.44 -6.74
CA VAL A 87 9.68 -1.63 -6.85
C VAL A 87 10.02 -0.15 -6.76
N ALA A 88 9.51 0.67 -7.68
CA ALA A 88 9.58 2.12 -7.58
C ALA A 88 8.35 2.66 -6.83
N ILE A 89 8.53 3.62 -5.92
CA ILE A 89 7.44 4.20 -5.13
C ILE A 89 7.45 5.72 -5.24
N CYS A 90 6.31 6.29 -5.55
CA CYS A 90 6.08 7.72 -5.65
C CYS A 90 4.79 8.09 -4.90
N TYR A 91 4.68 9.33 -4.45
CA TYR A 91 3.54 9.83 -3.70
C TYR A 91 3.28 11.31 -3.97
N ASP A 92 2.04 11.73 -3.77
CA ASP A 92 1.59 13.13 -3.92
C ASP A 92 1.48 13.84 -2.56
N SER A 93 0.90 15.06 -2.56
CA SER A 93 0.76 15.91 -1.37
C SER A 93 -0.45 15.61 -0.50
N ARG A 94 -1.15 14.50 -0.71
CA ARG A 94 -2.34 14.15 0.07
C ARG A 94 -1.98 13.77 1.50
N ILE A 95 -2.95 13.90 2.39
CA ILE A 95 -2.84 13.45 3.78
C ILE A 95 -2.41 11.99 3.78
N ASN A 96 -1.40 11.65 4.58
CA ASN A 96 -0.83 10.31 4.75
C ASN A 96 -0.18 9.68 3.50
N SER A 97 0.02 10.41 2.38
CA SER A 97 0.67 9.84 1.19
C SER A 97 2.09 9.37 1.46
N GLU A 98 2.90 10.15 2.16
CA GLU A 98 4.26 9.77 2.56
C GLU A 98 4.24 8.58 3.52
N LEU A 99 3.37 8.61 4.54
CA LEU A 99 3.20 7.51 5.49
C LEU A 99 2.86 6.19 4.76
N PHE A 100 1.94 6.21 3.81
CA PHE A 100 1.56 5.02 3.04
C PHE A 100 2.68 4.55 2.11
N ALA A 101 3.45 5.47 1.52
CA ALA A 101 4.63 5.12 0.72
C ALA A 101 5.72 4.45 1.58
N HIS A 102 5.96 4.95 2.78
CA HIS A 102 6.89 4.34 3.75
C HIS A 102 6.37 3.00 4.28
N THR A 103 5.07 2.87 4.55
CA THR A 103 4.43 1.59 4.92
C THR A 103 4.66 0.55 3.82
N ALA A 104 4.40 0.90 2.57
CA ALA A 104 4.64 0.01 1.43
C ALA A 104 6.12 -0.41 1.33
N ALA A 105 7.05 0.53 1.44
CA ALA A 105 8.48 0.25 1.40
C ALA A 105 8.91 -0.68 2.55
N SER A 106 8.37 -0.49 3.75
CA SER A 106 8.63 -1.28 4.94
C SER A 106 8.15 -2.73 4.79
N VAL A 107 6.97 -2.94 4.22
CA VAL A 107 6.44 -4.28 3.92
C VAL A 107 7.25 -4.96 2.83
N LEU A 108 7.55 -4.28 1.72
CA LEU A 108 8.40 -4.83 0.65
C LEU A 108 9.78 -5.26 1.18
N ALA A 109 10.40 -4.41 2.00
CA ALA A 109 11.70 -4.69 2.60
C ALA A 109 11.68 -5.92 3.52
N ALA A 110 10.65 -6.09 4.36
CA ALA A 110 10.47 -7.28 5.19
C ALA A 110 10.33 -8.55 4.35
N ASN A 111 9.81 -8.42 3.14
CA ASN A 111 9.69 -9.49 2.15
C ASN A 111 10.93 -9.69 1.27
N GLY A 112 12.05 -8.98 1.53
CA GLY A 112 13.30 -9.07 0.77
C GLY A 112 13.25 -8.39 -0.60
N ILE A 113 12.28 -7.51 -0.84
CA ILE A 113 12.10 -6.77 -2.09
C ILE A 113 12.64 -5.37 -1.90
N THR A 114 13.63 -4.99 -2.71
CA THR A 114 14.20 -3.63 -2.67
C THR A 114 13.26 -2.63 -3.31
N SER A 115 13.08 -1.46 -2.67
CA SER A 115 12.28 -0.36 -3.21
C SER A 115 13.09 0.92 -3.41
N TYR A 116 12.75 1.65 -4.47
CA TYR A 116 13.27 2.99 -4.78
C TYR A 116 12.16 4.00 -4.47
N VAL A 117 12.32 4.74 -3.37
CA VAL A 117 11.33 5.71 -2.91
C VAL A 117 11.79 7.13 -3.28
N TYR A 118 10.92 7.90 -3.92
CA TYR A 118 11.21 9.31 -4.16
C TYR A 118 11.32 10.08 -2.84
N PRO A 119 12.33 10.95 -2.67
CA PRO A 119 12.55 11.69 -1.42
C PRO A 119 11.61 12.87 -1.23
N ARG A 120 10.72 13.12 -2.17
CA ARG A 120 9.71 14.19 -2.15
C ARG A 120 8.54 13.84 -3.06
N LEU A 121 7.53 14.69 -3.02
CA LEU A 121 6.36 14.61 -3.89
C LEU A 121 6.77 14.62 -5.37
N GLU A 122 6.28 13.66 -6.14
CA GLU A 122 6.53 13.60 -7.58
C GLU A 122 5.26 13.22 -8.34
N PRO A 123 5.09 13.71 -9.58
CA PRO A 123 3.92 13.40 -10.38
C PRO A 123 3.98 11.97 -10.94
N THR A 124 2.82 11.39 -11.25
CA THR A 124 2.68 10.04 -11.83
C THR A 124 3.64 9.73 -13.00
N PRO A 125 3.91 10.66 -13.96
CA PRO A 125 4.88 10.38 -15.02
C PRO A 125 6.30 10.07 -14.53
N ALA A 126 6.70 10.62 -13.38
CA ALA A 126 7.99 10.32 -12.78
C ALA A 126 8.07 8.85 -12.33
N LEU A 127 6.99 8.31 -11.74
CA LEU A 127 6.92 6.88 -11.41
C LEU A 127 7.00 6.00 -12.64
N SER A 128 6.20 6.29 -13.67
CA SER A 128 6.21 5.52 -14.93
C SER A 128 7.61 5.48 -15.56
N PHE A 129 8.30 6.60 -15.54
CA PHE A 129 9.68 6.68 -16.01
C PHE A 129 10.63 5.83 -15.13
N ALA A 130 10.58 6.02 -13.80
CA ALA A 130 11.46 5.30 -12.87
C ALA A 130 11.28 3.78 -12.95
N THR A 131 10.03 3.31 -13.02
CA THR A 131 9.71 1.88 -13.12
C THR A 131 10.42 1.24 -14.32
N ARG A 132 10.34 1.88 -15.48
CA ARG A 132 11.00 1.41 -16.71
C ARG A 132 12.53 1.59 -16.67
N TYR A 133 12.99 2.76 -16.27
CA TYR A 133 14.41 3.13 -16.28
C TYR A 133 15.24 2.25 -15.34
N LEU A 134 14.70 1.93 -14.17
CA LEU A 134 15.35 1.08 -13.17
C LEU A 134 15.07 -0.42 -13.40
N GLY A 135 14.26 -0.79 -14.38
CA GLY A 135 13.88 -2.18 -14.63
C GLY A 135 13.11 -2.79 -13.46
N CYS A 136 12.26 -2.00 -12.80
CA CYS A 136 11.47 -2.47 -11.67
C CYS A 136 10.42 -3.51 -12.12
N ALA A 137 10.15 -4.49 -11.27
CA ALA A 137 9.06 -5.44 -11.48
C ALA A 137 7.69 -4.74 -11.41
N MET A 138 7.58 -3.72 -10.54
CA MET A 138 6.35 -2.93 -10.37
C MET A 138 6.66 -1.50 -9.95
N GLY A 139 5.66 -0.62 -10.11
CA GLY A 139 5.63 0.72 -9.53
C GLY A 139 4.42 0.90 -8.61
N ILE A 140 4.57 1.71 -7.57
CA ILE A 140 3.48 2.08 -6.65
C ILE A 140 3.35 3.59 -6.61
N ASN A 141 2.14 4.11 -6.82
CA ASN A 141 1.85 5.54 -6.68
C ASN A 141 0.77 5.77 -5.63
N VAL A 142 1.14 6.45 -4.55
CA VAL A 142 0.18 6.81 -3.49
C VAL A 142 -0.47 8.14 -3.87
N THR A 143 -1.70 8.05 -4.39
CA THR A 143 -2.49 9.20 -4.85
C THR A 143 -3.95 8.82 -5.07
N ALA A 144 -4.88 9.72 -4.76
CA ALA A 144 -6.28 9.62 -5.17
C ALA A 144 -6.63 10.59 -6.33
N SER A 145 -5.63 11.08 -7.07
CA SER A 145 -5.83 11.94 -8.25
C SER A 145 -6.62 13.24 -7.90
N HIS A 146 -7.85 13.36 -8.38
CA HIS A 146 -8.73 14.53 -8.22
C HIS A 146 -9.86 14.34 -7.18
N ASN A 147 -9.85 13.23 -6.43
CA ASN A 147 -10.82 13.03 -5.37
C ASN A 147 -10.70 14.09 -4.26
N PRO A 148 -11.76 14.32 -3.44
CA PRO A 148 -11.69 15.19 -2.27
C PRO A 148 -10.52 14.85 -1.33
N SER A 149 -10.10 15.81 -0.50
CA SER A 149 -8.90 15.69 0.35
C SER A 149 -8.95 14.55 1.37
N GLN A 150 -10.16 14.14 1.78
CA GLN A 150 -10.39 13.01 2.69
C GLN A 150 -10.13 11.63 2.07
N TYR A 151 -9.90 11.56 0.75
CA TYR A 151 -9.57 10.32 0.04
C TYR A 151 -8.06 10.21 -0.15
N ASN A 152 -7.57 8.97 -0.09
CA ASN A 152 -6.29 8.61 -0.66
C ASN A 152 -6.44 7.33 -1.50
N GLY A 153 -5.37 6.94 -2.19
CA GLY A 153 -5.34 5.76 -3.03
C GLY A 153 -3.94 5.18 -3.15
N TYR A 154 -3.88 3.94 -3.59
CA TYR A 154 -2.67 3.18 -3.76
C TYR A 154 -2.75 2.48 -5.12
N LYS A 155 -2.03 2.98 -6.11
CA LYS A 155 -2.09 2.52 -7.50
C LYS A 155 -0.88 1.68 -7.85
N ALA A 156 -1.10 0.55 -8.52
CA ALA A 156 -0.05 -0.32 -9.01
C ALA A 156 0.21 -0.09 -10.51
N TYR A 157 1.50 -0.18 -10.88
CA TYR A 157 2.02 -0.03 -12.23
C TYR A 157 2.85 -1.27 -12.60
N GLY A 158 2.70 -1.74 -13.81
CA GLY A 158 3.47 -2.84 -14.36
C GLY A 158 4.91 -2.44 -14.74
N PRO A 159 5.75 -3.41 -15.13
CA PRO A 159 7.13 -3.15 -15.52
C PRO A 159 7.27 -2.27 -16.77
N ASP A 160 6.22 -2.16 -17.58
CA ASP A 160 6.12 -1.24 -18.71
C ASP A 160 5.89 0.23 -18.30
N GLY A 161 5.71 0.50 -17.00
CA GLY A 161 5.42 1.82 -16.45
C GLY A 161 3.98 2.28 -16.68
N CYS A 162 3.08 1.40 -17.13
CA CYS A 162 1.66 1.66 -17.25
C CYS A 162 0.90 1.14 -16.02
N GLN A 163 -0.27 1.71 -15.77
CA GLN A 163 -1.17 1.16 -14.75
C GLN A 163 -1.53 -0.29 -15.12
N ILE A 164 -1.58 -1.18 -14.14
CA ILE A 164 -1.78 -2.61 -14.37
C ILE A 164 -3.08 -2.91 -15.13
N ALA A 165 -3.03 -3.91 -16.02
CA ALA A 165 -4.21 -4.44 -16.72
C ALA A 165 -5.00 -5.40 -15.81
N SER A 166 -6.22 -5.78 -16.26
CA SER A 166 -7.13 -6.65 -15.49
C SER A 166 -6.49 -7.95 -15.02
N ASP A 167 -5.83 -8.68 -15.93
CA ASP A 167 -5.26 -9.99 -15.60
C ASP A 167 -4.23 -9.91 -14.46
N MET A 168 -3.39 -8.85 -14.46
CA MET A 168 -2.44 -8.62 -13.38
C MET A 168 -3.14 -8.15 -12.11
N ALA A 169 -4.17 -7.31 -12.23
CA ALA A 169 -4.96 -6.85 -11.09
C ALA A 169 -5.68 -8.01 -10.40
N ASP A 170 -6.27 -8.92 -11.17
CA ASP A 170 -6.96 -10.11 -10.65
C ASP A 170 -5.97 -11.04 -9.92
N ALA A 171 -4.81 -11.30 -10.50
CA ALA A 171 -3.77 -12.14 -9.87
C ALA A 171 -3.21 -11.51 -8.58
N ILE A 172 -3.08 -10.17 -8.53
CA ILE A 172 -2.68 -9.47 -7.29
C ILE A 172 -3.80 -9.52 -6.26
N THR A 173 -5.06 -9.35 -6.69
CA THR A 173 -6.22 -9.43 -5.80
C THR A 173 -6.31 -10.80 -5.14
N GLU A 174 -6.13 -11.88 -5.89
CA GLU A 174 -6.07 -13.24 -5.32
C GLU A 174 -4.96 -13.37 -4.25
N CYS A 175 -3.80 -12.74 -4.48
CA CYS A 175 -2.73 -12.73 -3.47
C CYS A 175 -3.10 -11.88 -2.23
N ILE A 176 -3.83 -10.78 -2.39
CA ILE A 176 -4.28 -9.91 -1.28
C ILE A 176 -5.32 -10.62 -0.42
N GLU A 177 -6.28 -11.30 -1.06
CA GLU A 177 -7.37 -12.03 -0.37
C GLU A 177 -6.87 -13.16 0.53
N GLN A 178 -5.66 -13.69 0.28
CA GLN A 178 -5.02 -14.72 1.10
C GLN A 178 -4.25 -14.15 2.30
N VAL A 179 -4.16 -12.84 2.45
CA VAL A 179 -3.39 -12.16 3.50
C VAL A 179 -4.32 -11.74 4.64
N ASP A 180 -4.10 -12.26 5.84
CA ASP A 180 -4.71 -11.68 7.04
C ASP A 180 -4.08 -10.30 7.32
N ILE A 181 -4.95 -9.29 7.53
CA ILE A 181 -4.55 -7.89 7.64
C ILE A 181 -3.65 -7.59 8.86
N PHE A 182 -3.70 -8.42 9.89
CA PHE A 182 -2.93 -8.27 11.13
C PHE A 182 -1.82 -9.30 11.28
N ASP A 183 -2.10 -10.56 10.94
CA ASP A 183 -1.23 -11.67 11.32
C ASP A 183 -0.25 -12.07 10.19
N ASP A 184 -0.56 -11.78 8.91
CA ASP A 184 0.29 -12.18 7.77
C ASP A 184 1.14 -11.04 7.19
N VAL A 185 0.85 -9.79 7.52
CA VAL A 185 1.60 -8.63 7.01
C VAL A 185 2.97 -8.54 7.69
N GLN A 186 4.02 -8.85 6.94
CA GLN A 186 5.40 -8.69 7.39
C GLN A 186 5.86 -7.25 7.19
N SER A 187 6.41 -6.62 8.21
CA SER A 187 6.93 -5.27 8.13
C SER A 187 8.19 -5.11 8.97
N MET A 188 9.03 -4.13 8.61
CA MET A 188 10.14 -3.64 9.44
C MET A 188 10.11 -2.12 9.44
N SER A 189 10.87 -1.46 10.33
CA SER A 189 10.90 0.00 10.30
C SER A 189 11.56 0.51 9.01
N PHE A 190 11.13 1.68 8.54
CA PHE A 190 11.65 2.29 7.31
C PHE A 190 13.16 2.56 7.43
N GLU A 191 13.62 3.00 8.61
CA GLU A 191 15.02 3.25 8.91
C GLU A 191 15.85 1.95 8.83
N GLN A 192 15.36 0.86 9.44
CA GLN A 192 16.01 -0.45 9.36
C GLN A 192 16.10 -0.95 7.91
N ALA A 193 15.05 -0.71 7.11
CA ALA A 193 15.04 -1.07 5.70
C ALA A 193 16.10 -0.27 4.89
N GLN A 194 16.27 1.01 5.20
CA GLN A 194 17.32 1.84 4.61
C GLN A 194 18.74 1.37 5.01
N GLU A 195 18.96 1.12 6.31
CA GLU A 195 20.25 0.61 6.82
C GLU A 195 20.66 -0.73 6.19
N ARG A 196 19.68 -1.58 5.86
CA ARG A 196 19.89 -2.85 5.16
C ARG A 196 20.03 -2.72 3.64
N GLY A 197 19.90 -1.51 3.09
CA GLY A 197 19.95 -1.26 1.65
C GLY A 197 18.74 -1.80 0.87
N LEU A 198 17.63 -2.10 1.56
CA LEU A 198 16.38 -2.56 0.96
C LEU A 198 15.44 -1.41 0.58
N VAL A 199 15.73 -0.21 1.07
CA VAL A 199 15.05 1.03 0.66
C VAL A 199 16.09 2.06 0.25
N ALA A 200 16.06 2.48 -1.00
CA ALA A 200 16.88 3.55 -1.52
C ALA A 200 16.04 4.81 -1.70
N VAL A 201 16.32 5.84 -0.90
CA VAL A 201 15.70 7.17 -1.02
C VAL A 201 16.70 8.08 -1.71
N SER A 202 16.57 8.27 -3.02
CA SER A 202 17.54 9.09 -3.76
C SER A 202 17.06 9.50 -5.13
N TYR A 203 17.30 10.77 -5.49
CA TYR A 203 17.25 11.23 -6.89
C TYR A 203 18.42 10.71 -7.75
N THR A 204 19.52 10.29 -7.15
CA THR A 204 20.75 9.95 -7.90
C THR A 204 20.53 8.76 -8.83
N HIS A 205 19.65 7.84 -8.46
CA HIS A 205 19.26 6.71 -9.29
C HIS A 205 18.18 7.06 -10.32
N LEU A 206 17.52 8.22 -10.18
CA LEU A 206 16.35 8.65 -10.95
C LEU A 206 16.65 9.89 -11.84
N ARG A 207 17.88 10.40 -11.82
CA ARG A 207 18.30 11.43 -12.77
C ARG A 207 18.75 10.78 -14.06
N ALA A 208 17.96 10.96 -15.09
CA ALA A 208 18.40 10.79 -16.47
C ALA A 208 19.26 11.98 -16.88
#